data_7db141e02e8bad8bfb4adbf0a6e61464
#
_entry.id   7db141e02e8bad8bfb4adbf0a6e61464
#
_cell.length_a   1.000
_cell.length_b   1.000
_cell.length_c   1.000
_cell.angle_alpha   90.00
_cell.angle_beta   90.00
_cell.angle_gamma   90.00
#
_symmetry.space_group_name_H-M   'P 1'
#
loop_
_entity.id
_entity.type
_entity.pdbx_description
1 polymer ?
#
loop_
_entity_poly.entity_id
_entity_poly.type
_entity_poly.pdbx_seq_one_letter_code
_entity_poly.pdbx_strand_id
1 'polypeptide(L)'
;MKRNVVLLALARLAASLLTAFLLSVAPSQAADRALLNMLGYSQDGDYFAFEEFGIQDGSGFAFSTVYVVDLKHDKWTYGTPFSVVAEDEGKPLSAVRAEALAKAKSKLDEYAIGVPVQILSLIGDGAAASSGLRVD
;
A
#
# COMPACT_ATOMS: atom_id res chain seq x y z
N MET A 1 33.52 -46.70 22.43
CA MET A 1 32.14 -46.31 22.69
C MET A 1 31.96 -44.84 23.06
N LYS A 2 32.76 -44.23 23.94
CA LYS A 2 32.59 -42.81 24.38
C LYS A 2 32.71 -41.77 23.24
N ARG A 3 33.59 -41.99 22.25
CA ARG A 3 33.84 -41.06 21.12
C ARG A 3 32.65 -40.91 20.17
N ASN A 4 31.89 -41.97 19.96
CA ASN A 4 30.72 -41.95 19.07
C ASN A 4 29.51 -41.26 19.75
N VAL A 5 29.40 -41.35 21.07
CA VAL A 5 28.33 -40.67 21.83
C VAL A 5 28.55 -39.16 21.82
N VAL A 6 29.80 -38.69 21.95
CA VAL A 6 30.15 -37.26 21.89
C VAL A 6 29.89 -36.68 20.50
N LEU A 7 30.26 -37.42 19.45
CA LEU A 7 29.96 -36.99 18.05
C LEU A 7 28.48 -36.88 17.76
N LEU A 8 27.66 -37.83 18.27
CA LEU A 8 26.21 -37.77 18.12
C LEU A 8 25.58 -36.59 18.88
N ALA A 9 26.09 -36.29 20.07
CA ALA A 9 25.63 -35.15 20.88
C ALA A 9 25.94 -33.81 20.20
N LEU A 10 27.15 -33.66 19.64
CA LEU A 10 27.58 -32.47 18.89
C LEU A 10 26.74 -32.28 17.60
N ALA A 11 26.45 -33.36 16.88
CA ALA A 11 25.61 -33.30 15.68
C ALA A 11 24.16 -32.88 15.98
N ARG A 12 23.61 -33.35 17.10
CA ARG A 12 22.25 -32.94 17.54
C ARG A 12 22.22 -31.48 17.99
N LEU A 13 23.27 -31.02 18.68
CA LEU A 13 23.37 -29.62 19.09
C LEU A 13 23.50 -28.70 17.88
N ALA A 14 24.31 -29.06 16.89
CA ALA A 14 24.43 -28.30 15.64
C ALA A 14 23.13 -28.25 14.84
N ALA A 15 22.40 -29.37 14.75
CA ALA A 15 21.10 -29.43 14.09
C ALA A 15 20.07 -28.56 14.79
N SER A 16 19.99 -28.55 16.12
CA SER A 16 19.04 -27.72 16.87
C SER A 16 19.36 -26.23 16.76
N LEU A 17 20.64 -25.83 16.74
CA LEU A 17 21.06 -24.45 16.50
C LEU A 17 20.70 -23.96 15.07
N LEU A 18 20.91 -24.83 14.07
CA LEU A 18 20.55 -24.52 12.69
C LEU A 18 19.01 -24.34 12.52
N THR A 19 18.22 -25.18 13.17
CA THR A 19 16.75 -25.08 13.15
C THR A 19 16.28 -23.81 13.85
N ALA A 20 16.88 -23.44 14.99
CA ALA A 20 16.56 -22.20 15.69
C ALA A 20 16.91 -20.95 14.86
N PHE A 21 18.01 -20.98 14.10
CA PHE A 21 18.41 -19.89 13.22
C PHE A 21 17.47 -19.73 12.02
N LEU A 22 16.99 -20.83 11.43
CA LEU A 22 16.04 -20.81 10.32
C LEU A 22 14.65 -20.30 10.72
N LEU A 23 14.25 -20.49 11.99
CA LEU A 23 12.97 -20.01 12.52
C LEU A 23 12.98 -18.51 12.90
N SER A 24 14.16 -17.89 13.02
CA SER A 24 14.28 -16.47 13.37
C SER A 24 14.20 -15.52 12.16
N VAL A 25 14.18 -16.03 10.94
CA VAL A 25 13.96 -15.22 9.73
C VAL A 25 12.46 -15.12 9.47
N ALA A 26 11.72 -14.47 10.38
CA ALA A 26 10.39 -14.02 10.08
C ALA A 26 10.51 -12.88 9.06
N PRO A 27 9.84 -12.93 7.90
CA PRO A 27 9.78 -11.78 7.03
C PRO A 27 9.10 -10.64 7.82
N SER A 28 9.87 -9.60 8.11
CA SER A 28 9.29 -8.35 8.59
C SER A 28 8.40 -7.83 7.47
N GLN A 29 7.10 -7.99 7.59
CA GLN A 29 6.14 -7.27 6.77
C GLN A 29 6.10 -5.82 7.29
N ALA A 30 7.12 -5.06 6.96
CA ALA A 30 7.02 -3.63 6.94
C ALA A 30 6.08 -3.30 5.77
N ALA A 31 4.80 -3.18 6.06
CA ALA A 31 3.84 -2.75 5.06
C ALA A 31 4.08 -1.26 4.81
N ASP A 32 4.38 -0.90 3.58
CA ASP A 32 4.37 0.49 3.14
C ASP A 32 3.07 1.13 3.63
N ARG A 33 3.16 2.20 4.41
CA ARG A 33 1.97 2.94 4.84
C ARG A 33 1.49 3.81 3.69
N ALA A 34 0.74 3.19 2.80
CA ALA A 34 0.06 3.90 1.74
C ALA A 34 -1.15 4.67 2.30
N LEU A 35 -1.24 5.93 1.95
CA LEU A 35 -2.40 6.77 2.21
C LEU A 35 -3.28 6.79 0.96
N LEU A 36 -4.59 6.89 1.16
CA LEU A 36 -5.57 6.98 0.09
C LEU A 36 -6.11 8.40 0.00
N ASN A 37 -6.18 8.90 -1.23
CA ASN A 37 -6.87 10.15 -1.58
C ASN A 37 -7.96 9.85 -2.61
N MET A 38 -9.21 10.06 -2.23
CA MET A 38 -10.36 9.85 -3.11
C MET A 38 -10.47 11.03 -4.07
N LEU A 39 -10.23 10.80 -5.36
CA LEU A 39 -10.30 11.85 -6.38
C LEU A 39 -11.73 12.16 -6.81
N GLY A 40 -12.62 11.16 -6.77
CA GLY A 40 -14.04 11.37 -7.05
C GLY A 40 -14.66 10.33 -7.96
N TYR A 41 -15.93 10.56 -8.26
CA TYR A 41 -16.73 9.80 -9.22
C TYR A 41 -16.92 10.59 -10.52
N SER A 42 -17.24 9.88 -11.61
CA SER A 42 -17.83 10.46 -12.80
C SER A 42 -19.26 10.99 -12.52
N GLN A 43 -19.78 11.86 -13.39
CA GLN A 43 -21.12 12.45 -13.21
C GLN A 43 -22.25 11.41 -13.22
N ASP A 44 -22.09 10.32 -13.97
CA ASP A 44 -23.03 9.19 -14.06
C ASP A 44 -22.83 8.15 -12.96
N GLY A 45 -21.73 8.24 -12.17
CA GLY A 45 -21.38 7.30 -11.13
C GLY A 45 -20.79 5.96 -11.63
N ASP A 46 -20.55 5.83 -12.92
CA ASP A 46 -20.03 4.59 -13.53
C ASP A 46 -18.52 4.40 -13.31
N TYR A 47 -17.78 5.50 -13.04
CA TYR A 47 -16.34 5.48 -12.82
C TYR A 47 -15.97 6.11 -11.48
N PHE A 48 -14.90 5.59 -10.89
CA PHE A 48 -14.34 6.08 -9.64
C PHE A 48 -12.82 6.17 -9.75
N ALA A 49 -12.24 7.24 -9.21
CA ALA A 49 -10.79 7.39 -9.17
C ALA A 49 -10.28 7.68 -7.77
N PHE A 50 -9.12 7.12 -7.47
CA PHE A 50 -8.38 7.36 -6.23
C PHE A 50 -6.88 7.34 -6.46
N GLU A 51 -6.16 7.95 -5.55
CA GLU A 51 -4.71 7.98 -5.49
C GLU A 51 -4.24 7.23 -4.25
N GLU A 52 -3.26 6.37 -4.42
CA GLU A 52 -2.50 5.73 -3.37
C GLU A 52 -1.10 6.35 -3.34
N PHE A 53 -0.63 6.82 -2.18
CA PHE A 53 0.63 7.52 -2.09
C PHE A 53 1.30 7.34 -0.72
N GLY A 54 2.60 7.51 -0.67
CA GLY A 54 3.35 7.38 0.57
C GLY A 54 4.86 7.42 0.36
N ILE A 55 5.55 6.94 1.37
CA ILE A 55 7.00 6.70 1.36
C ILE A 55 7.20 5.20 1.50
N GLN A 56 7.96 4.61 0.59
CA GLN A 56 8.29 3.19 0.63
C GLN A 56 9.14 2.88 1.85
N ASP A 57 8.77 1.84 2.58
CA ASP A 57 9.59 1.33 3.67
C ASP A 57 10.85 0.66 3.09
N GLY A 58 12.00 0.95 3.69
CA GLY A 58 13.30 0.43 3.27
C GLY A 58 14.07 1.30 2.28
N SER A 59 13.47 1.82 1.20
CA SER A 59 14.12 2.73 0.26
C SER A 59 14.00 4.20 0.66
N GLY A 60 12.96 4.57 1.42
CA GLY A 60 12.65 5.97 1.72
C GLY A 60 12.08 6.75 0.53
N PHE A 61 11.83 6.10 -0.61
CA PHE A 61 11.40 6.77 -1.83
C PHE A 61 9.90 7.11 -1.80
N ALA A 62 9.58 8.33 -2.18
CA ALA A 62 8.20 8.76 -2.35
C ALA A 62 7.55 8.06 -3.55
N PHE A 63 6.29 7.67 -3.42
CA PHE A 63 5.52 7.09 -4.51
C PHE A 63 4.10 7.66 -4.56
N SER A 64 3.49 7.60 -5.73
CA SER A 64 2.09 7.90 -5.95
C SER A 64 1.58 7.12 -7.15
N THR A 65 0.39 6.55 -7.01
CA THR A 65 -0.28 5.76 -8.04
C THR A 65 -1.74 6.16 -8.13
N VAL A 66 -2.17 6.57 -9.31
CA VAL A 66 -3.57 6.96 -9.58
C VAL A 66 -4.28 5.84 -10.33
N TYR A 67 -5.41 5.45 -9.81
CA TYR A 67 -6.29 4.40 -10.33
C TYR A 67 -7.59 4.98 -10.83
N VAL A 68 -8.13 4.42 -11.92
CA VAL A 68 -9.50 4.67 -12.36
C VAL A 68 -10.20 3.34 -12.57
N VAL A 69 -11.34 3.18 -11.92
CA VAL A 69 -12.14 1.96 -11.88
C VAL A 69 -13.41 2.15 -12.68
N ASP A 70 -13.74 1.19 -13.53
CA ASP A 70 -15.05 1.02 -14.14
C ASP A 70 -15.91 0.21 -13.15
N LEU A 71 -16.78 0.89 -12.42
CA LEU A 71 -17.63 0.31 -11.38
C LEU A 71 -18.71 -0.61 -11.96
N LYS A 72 -19.16 -0.31 -13.17
CA LYS A 72 -20.19 -1.09 -13.83
C LYS A 72 -19.74 -2.50 -14.23
N HIS A 73 -18.44 -2.63 -14.57
CA HIS A 73 -17.86 -3.89 -15.02
C HIS A 73 -16.85 -4.48 -14.04
N ASP A 74 -16.69 -3.84 -12.86
CA ASP A 74 -15.76 -4.26 -11.79
C ASP A 74 -14.33 -4.50 -12.31
N LYS A 75 -13.78 -3.51 -13.01
CA LYS A 75 -12.45 -3.61 -13.62
C LYS A 75 -11.71 -2.28 -13.67
N TRP A 76 -10.40 -2.36 -13.79
CA TRP A 76 -9.57 -1.20 -14.09
C TRP A 76 -9.85 -0.68 -15.50
N THR A 77 -9.89 0.64 -15.67
CA THR A 77 -9.99 1.22 -17.01
C THR A 77 -8.67 1.00 -17.77
N TYR A 78 -8.76 0.92 -19.09
CA TYR A 78 -7.58 0.75 -19.93
C TYR A 78 -6.59 1.90 -19.74
N GLY A 79 -5.30 1.56 -19.60
CA GLY A 79 -4.21 2.51 -19.41
C GLY A 79 -3.97 2.96 -17.98
N THR A 80 -4.70 2.44 -16.98
CA THR A 80 -4.41 2.63 -15.54
C THR A 80 -3.73 1.39 -14.96
N PRO A 81 -2.99 1.50 -13.83
CA PRO A 81 -2.71 2.71 -13.06
C PRO A 81 -1.62 3.61 -13.64
N PHE A 82 -1.61 4.88 -13.18
CA PHE A 82 -0.54 5.84 -13.46
C PHE A 82 0.36 5.95 -12.23
N SER A 83 1.54 5.37 -12.30
CA SER A 83 2.48 5.33 -11.17
C SER A 83 3.68 6.24 -11.39
N VAL A 84 4.14 6.82 -10.30
CA VAL A 84 5.42 7.54 -10.17
C VAL A 84 6.07 7.11 -8.87
N VAL A 85 7.36 6.78 -8.97
CA VAL A 85 8.22 6.52 -7.80
C VAL A 85 9.40 7.47 -7.92
N ALA A 86 9.81 8.09 -6.83
CA ALA A 86 11.02 8.90 -6.79
C ALA A 86 12.25 8.03 -7.08
N GLU A 87 13.25 8.61 -7.74
CA GLU A 87 14.52 7.94 -8.02
C GLU A 87 15.52 8.06 -6.86
N ASP A 88 15.26 9.01 -5.94
CA ASP A 88 16.04 9.28 -4.76
C ASP A 88 15.17 9.86 -3.62
N GLU A 89 15.73 9.93 -2.41
CA GLU A 89 15.04 10.47 -1.22
C GLU A 89 14.85 11.99 -1.27
N GLY A 90 15.55 12.70 -2.17
CA GLY A 90 15.51 14.17 -2.29
C GLY A 90 14.24 14.66 -2.98
N LYS A 91 13.56 13.82 -3.76
CA LYS A 91 12.32 14.21 -4.44
C LYS A 91 11.14 14.20 -3.48
N PRO A 92 10.52 15.35 -3.15
CA PRO A 92 9.47 15.39 -2.15
C PRO A 92 8.19 14.69 -2.61
N LEU A 93 7.46 14.07 -1.69
CA LEU A 93 6.20 13.37 -1.94
C LEU A 93 5.19 14.24 -2.71
N SER A 94 5.11 15.53 -2.41
CA SER A 94 4.22 16.46 -3.11
C SER A 94 4.52 16.58 -4.61
N ALA A 95 5.80 16.54 -5.00
CA ALA A 95 6.21 16.56 -6.40
C ALA A 95 5.88 15.25 -7.12
N VAL A 96 6.09 14.11 -6.44
CA VAL A 96 5.75 12.78 -6.98
C VAL A 96 4.24 12.65 -7.21
N ARG A 97 3.44 13.11 -6.25
CA ARG A 97 1.98 13.16 -6.37
C ARG A 97 1.52 14.05 -7.53
N ALA A 98 2.08 15.26 -7.62
CA ALA A 98 1.74 16.18 -8.72
C ALA A 98 2.04 15.56 -10.09
N GLU A 99 3.15 14.84 -10.22
CA GLU A 99 3.53 14.15 -11.46
C GLU A 99 2.57 13.00 -11.79
N ALA A 100 2.19 12.16 -10.82
CA ALA A 100 1.24 11.08 -11.02
C ALA A 100 -0.14 11.60 -11.44
N LEU A 101 -0.63 12.65 -10.78
CA LEU A 101 -1.88 13.32 -11.14
C LEU A 101 -1.83 13.96 -12.53
N ALA A 102 -0.68 14.56 -12.89
CA ALA A 102 -0.48 15.09 -14.24
C ALA A 102 -0.52 14.00 -15.32
N LYS A 103 0.10 12.83 -15.08
CA LYS A 103 0.02 11.68 -15.97
C LYS A 103 -1.42 11.14 -16.10
N ALA A 104 -2.18 11.16 -15.03
CA ALA A 104 -3.56 10.68 -15.00
C ALA A 104 -4.57 11.68 -15.58
N LYS A 105 -4.19 12.96 -15.70
CA LYS A 105 -5.12 14.06 -16.01
C LYS A 105 -6.01 13.79 -17.22
N SER A 106 -5.46 13.34 -18.33
CA SER A 106 -6.26 13.07 -19.54
C SER A 106 -7.32 12.00 -19.32
N LYS A 107 -7.01 11.00 -18.48
CA LYS A 107 -7.93 9.92 -18.15
C LYS A 107 -9.00 10.37 -17.16
N LEU A 108 -8.63 11.19 -16.19
CA LEU A 108 -9.58 11.79 -15.24
C LEU A 108 -10.55 12.73 -15.97
N ASP A 109 -10.06 13.51 -16.93
CA ASP A 109 -10.89 14.39 -17.78
C ASP A 109 -11.80 13.56 -18.71
N GLU A 110 -11.29 12.48 -19.32
CA GLU A 110 -12.05 11.58 -20.22
C GLU A 110 -13.30 11.03 -19.53
N TYR A 111 -13.18 10.65 -18.27
CA TYR A 111 -14.28 10.09 -17.47
C TYR A 111 -14.99 11.15 -16.63
N ALA A 112 -14.69 12.44 -16.81
CA ALA A 112 -15.27 13.55 -16.06
C ALA A 112 -15.28 13.32 -14.54
N ILE A 113 -14.15 12.82 -14.00
CA ILE A 113 -14.00 12.58 -12.57
C ILE A 113 -13.98 13.93 -11.84
N GLY A 114 -14.96 14.19 -11.00
CA GLY A 114 -15.08 15.47 -10.29
C GLY A 114 -16.20 15.52 -9.25
N VAL A 115 -17.03 14.45 -9.16
CA VAL A 115 -18.05 14.37 -8.12
C VAL A 115 -17.37 13.96 -6.80
N PRO A 116 -17.45 14.77 -5.71
CA PRO A 116 -16.78 14.48 -4.45
C PRO A 116 -17.29 13.20 -3.81
N VAL A 117 -16.37 12.49 -3.14
CA VAL A 117 -16.68 11.33 -2.30
C VAL A 117 -17.13 11.82 -0.93
N GLN A 118 -18.27 11.32 -0.47
CA GLN A 118 -18.73 11.48 0.91
C GLN A 118 -18.51 10.18 1.68
N ILE A 119 -17.71 10.23 2.74
CA ILE A 119 -17.52 9.08 3.64
C ILE A 119 -18.67 9.11 4.64
N LEU A 120 -19.63 8.21 4.46
CA LEU A 120 -20.81 8.11 5.36
C LEU A 120 -20.50 7.32 6.63
N SER A 121 -19.58 6.34 6.57
CA SER A 121 -19.14 5.58 7.74
C SER A 121 -17.75 5.01 7.51
N LEU A 122 -16.96 4.95 8.58
CA LEU A 122 -15.69 4.24 8.64
C LEU A 122 -15.83 3.12 9.67
N ILE A 123 -15.74 1.87 9.21
CA ILE A 123 -15.70 0.71 10.09
C ILE A 123 -14.23 0.36 10.26
N GLY A 124 -13.66 0.70 11.44
CA GLY A 124 -12.31 0.28 11.81
C GLY A 124 -12.30 -1.16 12.31
N ASP A 125 -11.19 -1.83 12.19
CA ASP A 125 -10.92 -3.21 12.64
C ASP A 125 -10.82 -3.38 14.16
N GLY A 126 -11.73 -2.73 14.90
CA GLY A 126 -11.88 -2.92 16.34
C GLY A 126 -11.03 -2.04 17.24
N ALA A 127 -10.22 -1.12 16.71
CA ALA A 127 -9.67 -0.04 17.50
C ALA A 127 -10.78 0.97 17.77
N ALA A 128 -11.26 1.01 19.02
CA ALA A 128 -12.25 1.99 19.44
C ALA A 128 -11.71 3.40 19.18
N ALA A 129 -12.17 4.04 18.12
CA ALA A 129 -11.94 5.45 17.89
C ALA A 129 -12.68 6.21 18.99
N SER A 130 -11.96 6.61 20.03
CA SER A 130 -12.46 7.51 21.08
C SER A 130 -12.50 8.97 20.58
N SER A 131 -12.93 9.18 19.35
CA SER A 131 -13.20 10.51 18.84
C SER A 131 -14.71 10.69 18.78
N GLY A 132 -15.25 11.38 19.78
CA GLY A 132 -16.64 11.75 19.85
C GLY A 132 -17.05 12.62 18.66
N LEU A 133 -17.50 11.99 17.59
CA LEU A 133 -18.33 12.67 16.61
C LEU A 133 -19.74 12.70 17.23
N ARG A 134 -20.09 13.84 17.84
CA ARG A 134 -21.48 14.16 18.11
C ARG A 134 -22.09 14.58 16.79
N VAL A 135 -23.09 13.85 16.36
CA VAL A 135 -24.04 14.30 15.34
C VAL A 135 -25.19 14.94 16.14
N ASP A 136 -25.28 16.28 16.06
CA ASP A 136 -26.45 17.02 16.53
C ASP A 136 -27.56 16.96 15.47
#